data_f6a373718d04fe47699d7ca4f0944497
#
_entry.id   f6a373718d04fe47699d7ca4f0944497
#
_cell.length_a   1.000
_cell.length_b   1.000
_cell.length_c   1.000
_cell.angle_alpha   90.00
_cell.angle_beta   90.00
_cell.angle_gamma   90.00
#
_symmetry.space_group_name_H-M   'P 1'
#
loop_
_entity.id
_entity.type
_entity.pdbx_description
1 polymer ?
#
loop_
_entity_poly.entity_id
_entity_poly.type
_entity_poly.pdbx_seq_one_letter_code
_entity_poly.pdbx_strand_id
1 'polypeptide(L)'
;MINNRYALQGLFLIAITLISGWTTQISAQNSNVPKEVTATYLLTNAHIISRPGQTTFGSVLLRDGLIEQVAASIIAPYDAQIIDMDSMYIYAGFIDALSQVGLKKKEKEERPNVKDPGNPPNAVAGITPEHSVYDDYSSKESSVKKLRDQGYGIAHIVPQGRMMPGMGAIFSLGEGESAQLVIKKEASMFSQLKSANRVAPGTTIGVMAKYRDIYRNAAVTSEYSSKYNMNPVGMRRAQSEPAIEAFIPVVNKQLPVYFIAKNALDVSRVIALQKELGFNLVLADVEQGWPMASKITAGRYPLVLSMNLPKAIKEEKKEEKDESKMTEEEKEKAVNTKAKKEKKKKKEEAKLSLLEKANTKEEMARKERKKKSIKDYEGQAAMMEKKGIKFAFTGISTKPGEIRKNLKRMMDAGLSESAALAALTTNAADQLGISKIAGTIEKGKLANLVITDKPYFEEKSAIRYVFVDGQMNEMKKKDEKKGDIEKGAGAALAGEW
;
A
#
# COMPACT_ATOMS: atom_id res chain seq x y z
N MET A 1 -77.05 16.77 15.43
CA MET A 1 -76.01 15.68 15.58
C MET A 1 -75.54 15.33 14.18
N ILE A 2 -74.56 16.03 13.65
CA ILE A 2 -74.02 15.78 12.31
C ILE A 2 -72.56 15.41 12.48
N ASN A 3 -72.33 14.15 12.20
CA ASN A 3 -71.14 13.38 11.92
C ASN A 3 -69.75 14.04 12.03
N ASN A 4 -69.08 13.78 13.16
CA ASN A 4 -67.70 14.04 13.42
C ASN A 4 -66.72 12.95 12.84
N ARG A 5 -67.25 12.04 11.99
CA ARG A 5 -66.45 10.93 11.43
C ARG A 5 -65.64 11.29 10.18
N TYR A 6 -66.06 12.30 9.46
CA TYR A 6 -65.35 12.74 8.22
C TYR A 6 -64.20 13.72 8.48
N ALA A 7 -64.21 14.42 9.61
CA ALA A 7 -63.13 15.33 9.99
C ALA A 7 -61.86 14.56 10.43
N LEU A 8 -61.99 13.38 11.05
CA LEU A 8 -60.87 12.58 11.47
C LEU A 8 -60.18 11.81 10.30
N GLN A 9 -60.95 11.45 9.28
CA GLN A 9 -60.40 10.78 8.09
C GLN A 9 -59.65 11.74 7.17
N GLY A 10 -60.08 13.00 7.09
CA GLY A 10 -59.36 14.05 6.35
C GLY A 10 -58.03 14.44 6.98
N LEU A 11 -57.94 14.48 8.31
CA LEU A 11 -56.70 14.76 9.03
C LEU A 11 -55.68 13.62 8.94
N PHE A 12 -56.14 12.36 8.84
CA PHE A 12 -55.24 11.20 8.68
C PHE A 12 -54.66 11.10 7.25
N LEU A 13 -55.42 11.50 6.23
CA LEU A 13 -54.96 11.56 4.84
C LEU A 13 -53.96 12.71 4.59
N ILE A 14 -54.13 13.86 5.25
CA ILE A 14 -53.20 15.00 5.17
C ILE A 14 -51.91 14.68 5.94
N ALA A 15 -51.95 13.92 7.04
CA ALA A 15 -50.75 13.49 7.76
C ALA A 15 -49.93 12.49 6.99
N ILE A 16 -50.54 11.58 6.20
CA ILE A 16 -49.83 10.59 5.36
C ILE A 16 -49.17 11.25 4.14
N THR A 17 -49.77 12.31 3.57
CA THR A 17 -49.16 13.04 2.45
C THR A 17 -48.03 13.97 2.90
N LEU A 18 -47.97 14.40 4.16
CA LEU A 18 -46.87 15.20 4.70
C LEU A 18 -45.65 14.36 5.12
N ILE A 19 -45.84 13.08 5.40
CA ILE A 19 -44.72 12.16 5.76
C ILE A 19 -44.02 11.61 4.50
N SER A 20 -44.69 11.56 3.34
CA SER A 20 -44.12 11.11 2.07
C SER A 20 -43.24 12.16 1.35
N GLY A 21 -43.18 13.40 1.84
CA GLY A 21 -42.43 14.50 1.23
C GLY A 21 -40.99 14.67 1.73
N TRP A 22 -40.52 13.87 2.72
CA TRP A 22 -39.16 13.94 3.24
C TRP A 22 -38.34 12.66 2.91
N THR A 23 -38.47 12.19 1.68
CA THR A 23 -37.38 11.45 1.09
C THR A 23 -36.32 12.50 0.74
N THR A 24 -35.33 12.68 1.61
CA THR A 24 -34.07 13.29 1.23
C THR A 24 -33.59 12.52 0.02
N GLN A 25 -33.73 13.08 -1.17
CA GLN A 25 -32.94 12.66 -2.31
C GLN A 25 -31.49 12.91 -1.91
N ILE A 26 -30.85 11.86 -1.46
CA ILE A 26 -29.40 11.76 -1.57
C ILE A 26 -29.16 11.79 -3.08
N SER A 27 -29.05 12.98 -3.64
CA SER A 27 -28.41 13.16 -4.94
C SER A 27 -26.99 12.65 -4.76
N ALA A 28 -26.79 11.37 -5.08
CA ALA A 28 -25.50 10.96 -5.55
C ALA A 28 -25.19 11.96 -6.67
N GLN A 29 -24.30 12.90 -6.41
CA GLN A 29 -23.67 13.69 -7.45
C GLN A 29 -22.92 12.69 -8.31
N ASN A 30 -23.63 12.08 -9.26
CA ASN A 30 -23.01 11.49 -10.43
C ASN A 30 -22.25 12.64 -11.08
N SER A 31 -20.96 12.68 -10.88
CA SER A 31 -20.09 13.47 -11.72
C SER A 31 -20.36 13.00 -13.15
N ASN A 32 -21.10 13.77 -13.91
CA ASN A 32 -21.33 13.57 -15.36
C ASN A 32 -20.03 13.84 -16.14
N VAL A 33 -18.91 13.28 -15.68
CA VAL A 33 -17.70 13.19 -16.48
C VAL A 33 -17.89 11.94 -17.33
N PRO A 34 -18.00 12.05 -18.66
CA PRO A 34 -18.18 10.88 -19.52
C PRO A 34 -17.02 9.90 -19.26
N LYS A 35 -17.37 8.70 -18.80
CA LYS A 35 -16.38 7.62 -18.72
C LYS A 35 -16.00 7.26 -20.16
N GLU A 36 -14.73 7.26 -20.47
CA GLU A 36 -14.26 6.77 -21.77
C GLU A 36 -14.80 5.37 -22.02
N VAL A 37 -15.42 5.15 -23.20
CA VAL A 37 -15.92 3.83 -23.60
C VAL A 37 -14.71 2.93 -23.76
N THR A 38 -14.58 1.94 -22.89
CA THR A 38 -13.51 0.94 -23.00
C THR A 38 -13.90 -0.13 -24.01
N ALA A 39 -12.91 -0.67 -24.72
CA ALA A 39 -13.14 -1.80 -25.61
C ALA A 39 -13.66 -3.01 -24.83
N THR A 40 -14.52 -3.82 -25.47
CA THR A 40 -14.97 -5.09 -24.91
C THR A 40 -13.89 -6.15 -25.18
N TYR A 41 -13.44 -6.85 -24.14
CA TYR A 41 -12.43 -7.90 -24.23
C TYR A 41 -12.99 -9.23 -23.73
N LEU A 42 -12.76 -10.29 -24.50
CA LEU A 42 -12.99 -11.66 -24.06
C LEU A 42 -11.64 -12.38 -23.91
N LEU A 43 -11.22 -12.59 -22.66
CA LEU A 43 -10.01 -13.34 -22.31
C LEU A 43 -10.37 -14.81 -22.20
N THR A 44 -9.79 -15.67 -23.05
CA THR A 44 -10.10 -17.11 -23.12
C THR A 44 -8.91 -17.95 -22.66
N ASN A 45 -9.16 -19.22 -22.30
CA ASN A 45 -8.14 -20.21 -21.98
C ASN A 45 -7.16 -19.78 -20.88
N ALA A 46 -7.68 -19.29 -19.76
CA ALA A 46 -6.87 -18.77 -18.68
C ALA A 46 -7.10 -19.52 -17.35
N HIS A 47 -6.05 -19.57 -16.51
CA HIS A 47 -6.17 -19.89 -15.11
C HIS A 47 -6.63 -18.67 -14.33
N ILE A 48 -7.86 -18.65 -13.86
CA ILE A 48 -8.48 -17.52 -13.19
C ILE A 48 -8.39 -17.71 -11.67
N ILE A 49 -7.62 -16.87 -11.00
CA ILE A 49 -7.52 -16.84 -9.55
C ILE A 49 -8.57 -15.83 -9.05
N SER A 50 -9.82 -16.30 -8.95
CA SER A 50 -10.95 -15.45 -8.57
C SER A 50 -10.81 -14.86 -7.18
N ARG A 51 -10.26 -15.64 -6.25
CA ARG A 51 -9.90 -15.26 -4.87
C ARG A 51 -8.63 -15.99 -4.45
N PRO A 52 -7.93 -15.53 -3.41
CA PRO A 52 -6.81 -16.26 -2.84
C PRO A 52 -7.18 -17.71 -2.52
N GLY A 53 -6.42 -18.65 -3.09
CA GLY A 53 -6.66 -20.10 -2.92
C GLY A 53 -7.76 -20.70 -3.79
N GLN A 54 -8.41 -19.94 -4.67
CA GLN A 54 -9.44 -20.44 -5.60
C GLN A 54 -9.01 -20.19 -7.05
N THR A 55 -8.65 -21.25 -7.75
CA THR A 55 -8.27 -21.22 -9.17
C THR A 55 -9.29 -22.01 -9.98
N THR A 56 -9.76 -21.43 -11.08
CA THR A 56 -10.61 -22.07 -12.09
C THR A 56 -10.00 -21.87 -13.46
N PHE A 57 -10.25 -22.79 -14.40
CA PHE A 57 -9.86 -22.60 -15.80
C PHE A 57 -11.08 -22.14 -16.58
N GLY A 58 -10.92 -21.10 -17.43
CA GLY A 58 -12.04 -20.55 -18.17
C GLY A 58 -11.76 -19.23 -18.87
N SER A 59 -12.80 -18.41 -18.96
CA SER A 59 -12.83 -17.15 -19.68
C SER A 59 -13.39 -16.02 -18.83
N VAL A 60 -12.94 -14.79 -19.12
CA VAL A 60 -13.42 -13.54 -18.48
C VAL A 60 -13.83 -12.57 -19.57
N LEU A 61 -15.07 -12.07 -19.50
CA LEU A 61 -15.58 -11.02 -20.37
C LEU A 61 -15.52 -9.68 -19.63
N LEU A 62 -14.86 -8.71 -20.25
CA LEU A 62 -14.74 -7.34 -19.75
C LEU A 62 -15.53 -6.41 -20.69
N ARG A 63 -16.38 -5.57 -20.11
CA ARG A 63 -17.15 -4.54 -20.82
C ARG A 63 -17.33 -3.30 -19.96
N ASP A 64 -17.21 -2.13 -20.54
CA ASP A 64 -17.43 -0.84 -19.88
C ASP A 64 -16.63 -0.65 -18.58
N GLY A 65 -15.39 -1.17 -18.56
CA GLY A 65 -14.51 -1.10 -17.40
C GLY A 65 -14.90 -2.04 -16.26
N LEU A 66 -15.85 -2.97 -16.47
CA LEU A 66 -16.33 -3.93 -15.50
C LEU A 66 -16.10 -5.37 -15.95
N ILE A 67 -16.07 -6.30 -15.01
CA ILE A 67 -16.14 -7.73 -15.27
C ILE A 67 -17.61 -8.07 -15.52
N GLU A 68 -17.97 -8.38 -16.76
CA GLU A 68 -19.35 -8.72 -17.13
C GLU A 68 -19.68 -10.18 -16.80
N GLN A 69 -18.75 -11.09 -17.10
CA GLN A 69 -18.96 -12.52 -16.91
C GLN A 69 -17.65 -13.26 -16.64
N VAL A 70 -17.71 -14.29 -15.81
CA VAL A 70 -16.64 -15.27 -15.59
C VAL A 70 -17.26 -16.66 -15.68
N ALA A 71 -16.77 -17.49 -16.61
CA ALA A 71 -17.29 -18.85 -16.80
C ALA A 71 -16.24 -19.75 -17.46
N ALA A 72 -16.47 -21.08 -17.44
CA ALA A 72 -15.58 -22.02 -18.12
C ALA A 72 -15.54 -21.78 -19.66
N SER A 73 -16.64 -21.35 -20.26
CA SER A 73 -16.71 -20.91 -21.64
C SER A 73 -17.73 -19.78 -21.76
N ILE A 74 -17.43 -18.78 -22.60
CA ILE A 74 -18.31 -17.63 -22.87
C ILE A 74 -18.47 -17.52 -24.38
N ILE A 75 -19.70 -17.37 -24.85
CA ILE A 75 -19.98 -17.08 -26.25
C ILE A 75 -19.50 -15.64 -26.53
N ALA A 76 -18.60 -15.48 -27.47
CA ALA A 76 -18.04 -14.19 -27.80
C ALA A 76 -19.10 -13.21 -28.30
N PRO A 77 -19.31 -12.05 -27.66
CA PRO A 77 -20.11 -10.98 -28.22
C PRO A 77 -19.49 -10.47 -29.53
N TYR A 78 -20.32 -9.96 -30.41
CA TYR A 78 -19.88 -9.51 -31.76
C TYR A 78 -18.88 -8.33 -31.70
N ASP A 79 -18.95 -7.53 -30.63
CA ASP A 79 -18.12 -6.36 -30.35
C ASP A 79 -16.87 -6.67 -29.52
N ALA A 80 -16.67 -7.93 -29.12
CA ALA A 80 -15.56 -8.32 -28.26
C ALA A 80 -14.28 -8.63 -29.03
N GLN A 81 -13.19 -8.02 -28.60
CA GLN A 81 -11.85 -8.45 -28.99
C GLN A 81 -11.49 -9.72 -28.21
N ILE A 82 -11.34 -10.83 -28.91
CA ILE A 82 -10.98 -12.11 -28.31
C ILE A 82 -9.46 -12.17 -28.16
N ILE A 83 -8.99 -12.47 -26.96
CA ILE A 83 -7.57 -12.66 -26.66
C ILE A 83 -7.40 -14.03 -26.01
N ASP A 84 -6.70 -14.93 -26.71
CA ASP A 84 -6.32 -16.22 -26.14
C ASP A 84 -5.18 -16.04 -25.15
N MET A 85 -5.39 -16.46 -23.91
CA MET A 85 -4.43 -16.33 -22.81
C MET A 85 -3.41 -17.48 -22.78
N ASP A 86 -3.54 -18.49 -23.63
CA ASP A 86 -2.58 -19.60 -23.71
C ASP A 86 -2.17 -20.14 -22.32
N SER A 87 -3.17 -20.45 -21.50
CA SER A 87 -3.01 -20.95 -20.13
C SER A 87 -2.29 -19.97 -19.17
N MET A 88 -2.25 -18.67 -19.45
CA MET A 88 -1.75 -17.66 -18.52
C MET A 88 -2.64 -17.53 -17.27
N TYR A 89 -2.12 -16.87 -16.26
CA TYR A 89 -2.75 -16.69 -14.95
C TYR A 89 -3.33 -15.30 -14.82
N ILE A 90 -4.63 -15.22 -14.53
CA ILE A 90 -5.36 -13.96 -14.30
C ILE A 90 -5.63 -13.79 -12.81
N TYR A 91 -5.15 -12.68 -12.24
CA TYR A 91 -5.37 -12.26 -10.87
C TYR A 91 -6.19 -10.98 -10.84
N ALA A 92 -6.92 -10.74 -9.74
CA ALA A 92 -7.47 -9.42 -9.46
C ALA A 92 -6.34 -8.40 -9.37
N GLY A 93 -6.55 -7.19 -9.89
CA GLY A 93 -5.59 -6.09 -9.80
C GLY A 93 -5.18 -5.81 -8.36
N PHE A 94 -3.88 -5.66 -8.11
CA PHE A 94 -3.37 -5.42 -6.77
C PHE A 94 -3.77 -4.05 -6.27
N ILE A 95 -3.91 -3.93 -4.95
CA ILE A 95 -4.32 -2.73 -4.25
C ILE A 95 -3.21 -2.31 -3.29
N ASP A 96 -2.66 -1.11 -3.46
CA ASP A 96 -1.74 -0.52 -2.49
C ASP A 96 -2.54 0.17 -1.38
N ALA A 97 -2.51 -0.39 -0.18
CA ALA A 97 -3.30 0.10 0.94
C ALA A 97 -2.83 1.44 1.51
N LEU A 98 -1.64 1.92 1.14
CA LEU A 98 -1.13 3.25 1.46
C LEU A 98 -0.01 3.64 0.49
N SER A 99 -0.17 4.75 -0.22
CA SER A 99 0.76 5.17 -1.26
C SER A 99 0.91 6.69 -1.34
N GLN A 100 1.95 7.12 -2.02
CA GLN A 100 2.17 8.53 -2.40
C GLN A 100 2.48 8.67 -3.89
N VAL A 101 2.10 7.67 -4.69
CA VAL A 101 2.24 7.74 -6.15
C VAL A 101 1.29 8.79 -6.74
N GLY A 102 1.64 9.35 -7.87
CA GLY A 102 0.85 10.41 -8.49
C GLY A 102 1.03 11.80 -7.87
N LEU A 103 1.83 11.91 -6.81
CA LEU A 103 2.14 13.19 -6.20
C LEU A 103 3.49 13.72 -6.71
N LYS A 104 3.55 15.01 -6.96
CA LYS A 104 4.81 15.68 -7.25
C LYS A 104 5.77 15.52 -6.07
N LYS A 105 7.03 15.26 -6.36
CA LYS A 105 8.05 15.18 -5.33
C LYS A 105 8.18 16.53 -4.63
N LYS A 106 7.97 16.58 -3.30
CA LYS A 106 8.18 17.80 -2.53
C LYS A 106 9.65 18.21 -2.59
N GLU A 107 9.87 19.49 -2.78
CA GLU A 107 11.18 20.10 -2.65
C GLU A 107 11.72 19.97 -1.23
N LYS A 108 13.02 20.20 -1.10
CA LYS A 108 13.66 20.13 0.22
C LYS A 108 13.10 21.24 1.11
N GLU A 109 12.54 20.88 2.26
CA GLU A 109 11.96 21.84 3.19
C GLU A 109 13.04 22.79 3.72
N GLU A 110 12.86 24.07 3.48
CA GLU A 110 13.66 25.12 4.07
C GLU A 110 13.31 25.36 5.55
N ARG A 111 14.17 26.11 6.25
CA ARG A 111 13.86 26.49 7.62
C ARG A 111 12.69 27.48 7.63
N PRO A 112 11.59 27.22 8.36
CA PRO A 112 10.49 28.17 8.43
C PRO A 112 10.93 29.50 9.07
N ASN A 113 10.52 30.61 8.46
CA ASN A 113 10.70 31.93 9.03
C ASN A 113 9.43 32.33 9.80
N VAL A 114 9.45 32.14 11.11
CA VAL A 114 8.32 32.45 12.00
C VAL A 114 8.80 33.27 13.21
N LYS A 115 7.95 34.20 13.68
CA LYS A 115 8.26 35.04 14.84
C LYS A 115 8.43 34.23 16.12
N ASP A 116 7.55 33.25 16.34
CA ASP A 116 7.58 32.35 17.50
C ASP A 116 7.67 30.90 17.04
N PRO A 117 8.87 30.31 17.05
CA PRO A 117 9.06 28.90 16.75
C PRO A 117 8.41 27.94 17.78
N GLY A 118 8.10 28.43 18.97
CA GLY A 118 7.42 27.67 20.04
C GLY A 118 5.91 27.53 19.79
N ASN A 119 5.31 28.48 19.09
CA ASN A 119 3.88 28.48 18.74
C ASN A 119 3.69 28.87 17.26
N PRO A 120 4.13 28.04 16.31
CA PRO A 120 3.98 28.31 14.88
C PRO A 120 2.54 28.13 14.41
N PRO A 121 2.13 28.76 13.27
CA PRO A 121 0.89 28.44 12.61
C PRO A 121 0.78 26.94 12.28
N ASN A 122 -0.43 26.39 12.31
CA ASN A 122 -0.67 24.96 12.07
C ASN A 122 -0.03 24.45 10.79
N ALA A 123 -0.17 25.15 9.66
CA ALA A 123 0.44 24.76 8.38
C ALA A 123 1.97 24.63 8.45
N VAL A 124 2.64 25.54 9.16
CA VAL A 124 4.11 25.52 9.37
C VAL A 124 4.52 24.35 10.28
N ALA A 125 3.68 24.01 11.24
CA ALA A 125 3.86 22.83 12.10
C ALA A 125 3.62 21.50 11.35
N GLY A 126 3.11 21.54 10.13
CA GLY A 126 2.73 20.37 9.33
C GLY A 126 1.40 19.77 9.78
N ILE A 127 0.46 20.64 10.15
CA ILE A 127 -0.89 20.32 10.60
C ILE A 127 -1.86 21.00 9.62
N THR A 128 -2.30 20.25 8.62
CA THR A 128 -3.21 20.68 7.55
C THR A 128 -4.27 19.59 7.30
N PRO A 129 -5.04 19.17 8.32
CA PRO A 129 -6.02 18.10 8.17
C PRO A 129 -7.12 18.43 7.14
N GLU A 130 -7.37 19.73 6.86
CA GLU A 130 -8.30 20.22 5.84
C GLU A 130 -7.80 19.98 4.40
N HIS A 131 -6.51 19.73 4.21
CA HIS A 131 -5.93 19.50 2.88
C HIS A 131 -6.34 18.11 2.35
N SER A 132 -6.80 18.06 1.10
CA SER A 132 -7.16 16.81 0.42
C SER A 132 -6.09 16.45 -0.61
N VAL A 133 -5.60 15.21 -0.58
CA VAL A 133 -4.68 14.71 -1.60
C VAL A 133 -5.30 14.63 -2.99
N TYR A 134 -6.63 14.69 -3.08
CA TYR A 134 -7.33 14.71 -4.36
C TYR A 134 -6.87 15.85 -5.27
N ASP A 135 -6.55 17.01 -4.69
CA ASP A 135 -6.13 18.20 -5.42
C ASP A 135 -4.67 18.12 -5.91
N ASP A 136 -3.87 17.25 -5.28
CA ASP A 136 -2.45 17.06 -5.61
C ASP A 136 -2.19 15.92 -6.60
N TYR A 137 -3.16 15.00 -6.75
CA TYR A 137 -2.97 13.78 -7.52
C TYR A 137 -2.94 14.03 -9.04
N SER A 138 -2.02 13.39 -9.72
CA SER A 138 -1.93 13.36 -11.18
C SER A 138 -1.60 11.96 -11.69
N SER A 139 -2.46 11.40 -12.55
CA SER A 139 -2.24 10.12 -13.23
C SER A 139 -1.03 10.15 -14.18
N LYS A 140 -0.63 11.36 -14.64
CA LYS A 140 0.49 11.59 -15.57
C LYS A 140 1.86 11.45 -14.91
N GLU A 141 1.93 11.42 -13.57
CA GLU A 141 3.18 11.22 -12.85
C GLU A 141 3.77 9.82 -13.13
N SER A 142 5.07 9.78 -13.45
CA SER A 142 5.77 8.53 -13.81
C SER A 142 5.72 7.45 -12.71
N SER A 143 5.47 7.86 -11.47
CA SER A 143 5.31 6.97 -10.33
C SER A 143 4.06 6.09 -10.45
N VAL A 144 2.97 6.61 -11.01
CA VAL A 144 1.72 5.87 -11.26
C VAL A 144 1.97 4.73 -12.24
N LYS A 145 2.56 5.04 -13.41
CA LYS A 145 2.92 4.01 -14.39
C LYS A 145 3.83 2.94 -13.79
N LYS A 146 4.86 3.33 -13.03
CA LYS A 146 5.80 2.38 -12.40
C LYS A 146 5.11 1.43 -11.43
N LEU A 147 4.09 1.89 -10.70
CA LEU A 147 3.33 1.04 -9.79
C LEU A 147 2.34 0.16 -10.57
N ARG A 148 1.63 0.71 -11.57
CA ARG A 148 0.76 -0.04 -12.48
C ARG A 148 1.50 -1.18 -13.17
N ASP A 149 2.73 -0.94 -13.65
CA ASP A 149 3.59 -1.96 -14.28
C ASP A 149 3.97 -3.11 -13.32
N GLN A 150 3.74 -2.97 -12.00
CA GLN A 150 3.87 -4.04 -11.02
C GLN A 150 2.54 -4.79 -10.75
N GLY A 151 1.47 -4.45 -11.49
CA GLY A 151 0.17 -5.09 -11.37
C GLY A 151 -0.82 -4.37 -10.45
N TYR A 152 -0.50 -3.17 -9.98
CA TYR A 152 -1.42 -2.41 -9.13
C TYR A 152 -2.45 -1.66 -9.96
N GLY A 153 -3.73 -1.91 -9.69
CA GLY A 153 -4.85 -1.22 -10.34
C GLY A 153 -5.46 -0.11 -9.48
N ILE A 154 -5.31 -0.19 -8.16
CA ILE A 154 -5.89 0.77 -7.21
C ILE A 154 -4.84 1.12 -6.16
N ALA A 155 -4.85 2.38 -5.68
CA ALA A 155 -4.04 2.80 -4.56
C ALA A 155 -4.80 3.79 -3.65
N HIS A 156 -4.58 3.65 -2.34
CA HIS A 156 -4.96 4.64 -1.36
C HIS A 156 -3.84 5.66 -1.24
N ILE A 157 -4.05 6.82 -1.84
CA ILE A 157 -3.06 7.91 -1.90
C ILE A 157 -3.23 8.80 -0.67
N VAL A 158 -2.12 9.13 -0.02
CA VAL A 158 -2.09 10.02 1.14
C VAL A 158 -1.13 11.18 0.93
N PRO A 159 -1.41 12.37 1.49
CA PRO A 159 -0.58 13.54 1.24
C PRO A 159 0.80 13.40 1.87
N GLN A 160 1.78 14.07 1.27
CA GLN A 160 3.14 14.16 1.82
C GLN A 160 3.20 15.28 2.85
N GLY A 161 3.85 15.02 3.99
CA GLY A 161 3.99 16.08 5.00
C GLY A 161 4.58 15.58 6.31
N ARG A 162 4.09 16.19 7.41
CA ARG A 162 4.57 15.89 8.76
C ARG A 162 3.48 15.27 9.62
N MET A 163 3.11 15.87 10.72
CA MET A 163 2.24 15.26 11.73
C MET A 163 0.84 14.90 11.22
N MET A 164 0.15 15.83 10.56
CA MET A 164 -1.21 15.69 10.01
C MET A 164 -1.26 16.39 8.65
N PRO A 165 -0.79 15.77 7.57
CA PRO A 165 -0.69 16.46 6.29
C PRO A 165 -2.00 16.53 5.50
N GLY A 166 -3.05 15.85 5.98
CA GLY A 166 -4.37 15.96 5.38
C GLY A 166 -5.10 14.62 5.13
N MET A 167 -6.13 14.69 4.29
CA MET A 167 -7.01 13.57 3.95
C MET A 167 -6.47 12.77 2.76
N GLY A 168 -6.52 11.45 2.88
CA GLY A 168 -6.23 10.50 1.82
C GLY A 168 -7.44 10.21 0.94
N ALA A 169 -7.18 9.82 -0.31
CA ALA A 169 -8.19 9.44 -1.29
C ALA A 169 -7.82 8.12 -1.98
N ILE A 170 -8.82 7.39 -2.48
CA ILE A 170 -8.60 6.14 -3.21
C ILE A 170 -8.78 6.43 -4.69
N PHE A 171 -7.77 6.05 -5.47
CA PHE A 171 -7.75 6.21 -6.92
C PHE A 171 -7.56 4.89 -7.65
N SER A 172 -8.19 4.79 -8.80
CA SER A 172 -7.76 3.88 -9.84
C SER A 172 -6.46 4.40 -10.47
N LEU A 173 -5.54 3.50 -10.79
CA LEU A 173 -4.26 3.84 -11.42
C LEU A 173 -4.33 3.83 -12.95
N GLY A 174 -5.51 4.06 -13.52
CA GLY A 174 -5.74 4.23 -14.96
C GLY A 174 -5.13 5.51 -15.54
N GLU A 175 -5.43 5.75 -16.81
CA GLU A 175 -5.11 6.99 -17.50
C GLU A 175 -6.37 7.86 -17.58
N GLY A 176 -6.25 9.16 -17.31
CA GLY A 176 -7.38 10.09 -17.29
C GLY A 176 -7.22 11.20 -16.28
N GLU A 177 -8.23 12.03 -16.15
CA GLU A 177 -8.25 13.11 -15.17
C GLU A 177 -8.61 12.57 -13.76
N SER A 178 -8.13 13.23 -12.72
CA SER A 178 -8.33 12.80 -11.32
C SER A 178 -9.81 12.58 -10.97
N ALA A 179 -10.72 13.38 -11.54
CA ALA A 179 -12.16 13.26 -11.33
C ALA A 179 -12.76 11.96 -11.88
N GLN A 180 -12.18 11.39 -12.93
CA GLN A 180 -12.62 10.11 -13.53
C GLN A 180 -12.06 8.90 -12.77
N LEU A 181 -10.87 9.07 -12.17
CA LEU A 181 -10.11 8.00 -11.55
C LEU A 181 -10.37 7.87 -10.05
N VAL A 182 -10.99 8.88 -9.41
CA VAL A 182 -11.25 8.84 -7.98
C VAL A 182 -12.37 7.86 -7.65
N ILE A 183 -12.06 6.90 -6.77
CA ILE A 183 -13.04 5.95 -6.21
C ILE A 183 -13.67 6.54 -4.95
N LYS A 184 -12.87 7.18 -4.11
CA LYS A 184 -13.32 7.82 -2.87
C LYS A 184 -12.43 9.01 -2.53
N LYS A 185 -12.99 10.23 -2.48
CA LYS A 185 -12.24 11.48 -2.26
C LYS A 185 -11.66 11.61 -0.84
N GLU A 186 -12.46 11.34 0.16
CA GLU A 186 -12.10 11.44 1.58
C GLU A 186 -12.17 10.05 2.19
N ALA A 187 -11.10 9.27 2.01
CA ALA A 187 -11.05 7.89 2.45
C ALA A 187 -10.52 7.74 3.88
N SER A 188 -9.65 8.65 4.30
CA SER A 188 -8.97 8.59 5.60
C SER A 188 -8.39 9.94 6.01
N MET A 189 -8.18 10.13 7.30
CA MET A 189 -7.23 11.11 7.82
C MET A 189 -5.85 10.46 7.90
N PHE A 190 -4.84 11.11 7.34
CA PHE A 190 -3.47 10.60 7.39
C PHE A 190 -2.68 11.28 8.51
N SER A 191 -1.97 10.47 9.32
CA SER A 191 -1.22 10.95 10.48
C SER A 191 0.09 10.19 10.67
N GLN A 192 1.07 10.84 11.29
CA GLN A 192 2.36 10.23 11.64
C GLN A 192 3.03 10.94 12.82
N LEU A 193 3.92 10.23 13.54
CA LEU A 193 4.69 10.79 14.66
C LEU A 193 5.91 11.62 14.20
N LYS A 194 5.80 12.31 13.08
CA LYS A 194 6.88 13.11 12.50
C LYS A 194 6.80 14.55 13.01
N SER A 195 7.81 14.97 13.78
CA SER A 195 7.91 16.33 14.32
C SER A 195 8.00 17.40 13.25
N ALA A 196 7.63 18.63 13.60
CA ALA A 196 7.77 19.80 12.75
C ALA A 196 9.26 20.13 12.45
N ASN A 197 9.51 20.93 11.40
CA ASN A 197 10.86 21.25 10.98
C ASN A 197 11.38 22.48 11.74
N ARG A 198 12.18 22.25 12.81
CA ARG A 198 12.82 23.31 13.61
C ARG A 198 11.85 24.29 14.29
N VAL A 199 10.60 23.89 14.44
CA VAL A 199 9.55 24.59 15.18
C VAL A 199 8.79 23.59 16.06
N ALA A 200 7.90 24.05 16.94
CA ALA A 200 7.04 23.16 17.72
C ALA A 200 5.93 22.54 16.83
N PRO A 201 5.55 21.26 17.08
CA PRO A 201 6.12 20.29 18.02
C PRO A 201 7.40 19.65 17.49
N GLY A 202 8.54 19.89 18.16
CA GLY A 202 9.86 19.40 17.74
C GLY A 202 10.20 17.97 18.18
N THR A 203 9.37 17.33 18.99
CA THR A 203 9.60 15.98 19.54
C THR A 203 8.36 15.09 19.37
N THR A 204 8.54 13.77 19.40
CA THR A 204 7.41 12.82 19.35
C THR A 204 6.40 13.04 20.47
N ILE A 205 6.86 13.37 21.68
CA ILE A 205 5.97 13.67 22.82
C ILE A 205 5.17 14.94 22.53
N GLY A 206 5.80 15.97 21.98
CA GLY A 206 5.13 17.20 21.56
C GLY A 206 4.10 16.95 20.46
N VAL A 207 4.41 16.08 19.48
CA VAL A 207 3.46 15.65 18.44
C VAL A 207 2.23 14.98 19.08
N MET A 208 2.42 14.05 20.01
CA MET A 208 1.32 13.38 20.70
C MET A 208 0.49 14.35 21.55
N ALA A 209 1.13 15.33 22.19
CA ALA A 209 0.42 16.36 22.95
C ALA A 209 -0.43 17.24 22.04
N LYS A 210 0.12 17.69 20.91
CA LYS A 210 -0.60 18.49 19.90
C LYS A 210 -1.75 17.70 19.26
N TYR A 211 -1.56 16.39 19.05
CA TYR A 211 -2.64 15.52 18.55
C TYR A 211 -3.83 15.47 19.52
N ARG A 212 -3.56 15.35 20.82
CA ARG A 212 -4.59 15.40 21.86
C ARG A 212 -5.33 16.71 21.88
N ASP A 213 -4.59 17.80 21.75
CA ASP A 213 -5.14 19.16 21.74
C ASP A 213 -6.13 19.33 20.57
N ILE A 214 -5.72 18.99 19.35
CA ILE A 214 -6.58 19.06 18.15
C ILE A 214 -7.81 18.16 18.30
N TYR A 215 -7.63 16.91 18.74
CA TYR A 215 -8.73 15.98 18.91
C TYR A 215 -9.76 16.48 19.92
N ARG A 216 -9.31 16.98 21.07
CA ARG A 216 -10.20 17.50 22.12
C ARG A 216 -10.92 18.77 21.68
N ASN A 217 -10.24 19.68 21.02
CA ASN A 217 -10.84 20.88 20.45
C ASN A 217 -11.89 20.51 19.38
N ALA A 218 -11.60 19.55 18.51
CA ALA A 218 -12.57 19.07 17.52
C ALA A 218 -13.79 18.41 18.19
N ALA A 219 -13.61 17.68 19.28
CA ALA A 219 -14.70 17.07 20.04
C ALA A 219 -15.63 18.15 20.66
N VAL A 220 -15.03 19.15 21.32
CA VAL A 220 -15.79 20.29 21.89
C VAL A 220 -16.51 21.07 20.79
N THR A 221 -15.83 21.35 19.67
CA THR A 221 -16.42 22.06 18.52
C THR A 221 -17.57 21.27 17.90
N SER A 222 -17.44 19.96 17.76
CA SER A 222 -18.50 19.07 17.25
C SER A 222 -19.74 19.10 18.14
N GLU A 223 -19.53 18.97 19.46
CA GLU A 223 -20.63 19.04 20.43
C GLU A 223 -21.32 20.42 20.42
N TYR A 224 -20.54 21.49 20.43
CA TYR A 224 -21.05 22.87 20.37
C TYR A 224 -21.84 23.12 19.10
N SER A 225 -21.31 22.72 17.92
CA SER A 225 -21.96 22.89 16.63
C SER A 225 -23.28 22.10 16.56
N SER A 226 -23.31 20.90 17.13
CA SER A 226 -24.53 20.09 17.24
C SER A 226 -25.61 20.81 18.04
N LYS A 227 -25.25 21.35 19.23
CA LYS A 227 -26.17 22.14 20.07
C LYS A 227 -26.66 23.40 19.37
N TYR A 228 -25.75 24.13 18.73
CA TYR A 228 -26.07 25.34 17.97
C TYR A 228 -27.04 25.05 16.82
N ASN A 229 -26.85 23.97 16.08
CA ASN A 229 -27.72 23.57 14.97
C ASN A 229 -29.13 23.13 15.46
N MET A 230 -29.22 22.57 16.68
CA MET A 230 -30.51 22.20 17.26
C MET A 230 -31.28 23.44 17.76
N ASN A 231 -30.62 24.35 18.43
CA ASN A 231 -31.23 25.60 18.90
C ASN A 231 -30.18 26.70 19.08
N PRO A 232 -30.10 27.68 18.18
CA PRO A 232 -29.10 28.75 18.25
C PRO A 232 -29.45 29.86 19.24
N VAL A 233 -30.63 29.84 19.89
CA VAL A 233 -31.09 30.91 20.81
C VAL A 233 -30.12 31.03 21.98
N GLY A 234 -29.55 32.23 22.18
CA GLY A 234 -28.60 32.54 23.25
C GLY A 234 -27.16 32.01 22.99
N MET A 235 -26.93 31.39 21.83
CA MET A 235 -25.59 30.88 21.47
C MET A 235 -24.96 31.78 20.40
N ARG A 236 -23.64 32.01 20.50
CA ARG A 236 -22.84 32.61 19.43
C ARG A 236 -22.44 31.52 18.45
N ARG A 237 -22.36 31.85 17.15
CA ARG A 237 -21.78 30.93 16.18
C ARG A 237 -20.31 30.61 16.54
N ALA A 238 -19.92 29.35 16.51
CA ALA A 238 -18.53 28.96 16.71
C ALA A 238 -17.62 29.67 15.68
N GLN A 239 -16.42 30.04 16.12
CA GLN A 239 -15.41 30.54 15.18
C GLN A 239 -14.98 29.38 14.29
N SER A 240 -14.92 29.61 12.98
CA SER A 240 -14.43 28.63 12.02
C SER A 240 -12.92 28.49 12.12
N GLU A 241 -12.47 27.28 12.40
CA GLU A 241 -11.07 26.89 12.35
C GLU A 241 -10.94 25.66 11.44
N PRO A 242 -10.50 25.83 10.16
CA PRO A 242 -10.52 24.77 9.18
C PRO A 242 -9.84 23.47 9.64
N ALA A 243 -8.71 23.55 10.34
CA ALA A 243 -8.01 22.40 10.86
C ALA A 243 -8.81 21.61 11.91
N ILE A 244 -9.58 22.30 12.76
CA ILE A 244 -10.44 21.67 13.76
C ILE A 244 -11.68 21.06 13.09
N GLU A 245 -12.31 21.80 12.19
CA GLU A 245 -13.53 21.35 11.48
C GLU A 245 -13.26 20.11 10.64
N ALA A 246 -12.13 20.08 9.92
CA ALA A 246 -11.72 18.92 9.12
C ALA A 246 -11.44 17.66 9.99
N PHE A 247 -11.20 17.84 11.28
CA PHE A 247 -10.97 16.74 12.21
C PHE A 247 -12.23 16.19 12.89
N ILE A 248 -13.37 16.90 12.78
CA ILE A 248 -14.66 16.47 13.34
C ILE A 248 -15.09 15.08 12.85
N PRO A 249 -14.99 14.72 11.54
CA PRO A 249 -15.32 13.36 11.09
C PRO A 249 -14.50 12.25 11.76
N VAL A 250 -13.25 12.53 12.17
CA VAL A 250 -12.42 11.58 12.94
C VAL A 250 -12.99 11.38 14.36
N VAL A 251 -13.37 12.47 15.02
CA VAL A 251 -13.99 12.43 16.36
C VAL A 251 -15.31 11.66 16.32
N ASN A 252 -16.13 11.90 15.30
CA ASN A 252 -17.42 11.23 15.08
C ASN A 252 -17.28 9.79 14.53
N LYS A 253 -16.05 9.28 14.39
CA LYS A 253 -15.74 7.92 13.89
C LYS A 253 -16.23 7.64 12.47
N GLN A 254 -16.46 8.68 11.69
CA GLN A 254 -16.88 8.60 10.29
C GLN A 254 -15.66 8.42 9.36
N LEU A 255 -14.50 8.95 9.76
CA LEU A 255 -13.26 8.90 9.00
C LEU A 255 -12.19 8.14 9.81
N PRO A 256 -11.61 7.03 9.27
CA PRO A 256 -10.52 6.33 9.92
C PRO A 256 -9.21 7.12 9.83
N VAL A 257 -8.36 6.94 10.83
CA VAL A 257 -7.00 7.51 10.85
C VAL A 257 -6.00 6.45 10.43
N TYR A 258 -5.37 6.63 9.29
CA TYR A 258 -4.20 5.86 8.87
C TYR A 258 -2.96 6.47 9.51
N PHE A 259 -2.46 5.80 10.53
CA PHE A 259 -1.36 6.31 11.35
C PHE A 259 -0.08 5.53 11.06
N ILE A 260 0.94 6.19 10.46
CA ILE A 260 2.25 5.55 10.26
C ILE A 260 2.91 5.24 11.61
N ALA A 261 3.24 3.96 11.80
CA ALA A 261 3.90 3.44 12.98
C ALA A 261 4.92 2.36 12.60
N LYS A 262 6.10 2.76 12.13
CA LYS A 262 7.08 1.85 11.53
C LYS A 262 7.67 0.86 12.53
N ASN A 263 8.05 1.31 13.71
CA ASN A 263 8.71 0.50 14.71
C ASN A 263 7.78 0.15 15.89
N ALA A 264 8.16 -0.85 16.69
CA ALA A 264 7.38 -1.34 17.80
C ALA A 264 7.03 -0.25 18.84
N LEU A 265 7.95 0.70 19.07
CA LEU A 265 7.73 1.79 20.02
C LEU A 265 6.66 2.76 19.52
N ASP A 266 6.69 3.10 18.23
CA ASP A 266 5.68 3.96 17.61
C ASP A 266 4.31 3.27 17.56
N VAL A 267 4.26 1.97 17.23
CA VAL A 267 3.03 1.16 17.34
C VAL A 267 2.45 1.25 18.77
N SER A 268 3.29 1.08 19.79
CA SER A 268 2.84 1.17 21.19
C SER A 268 2.31 2.56 21.55
N ARG A 269 2.98 3.63 21.08
CA ARG A 269 2.58 5.04 21.31
C ARG A 269 1.24 5.34 20.63
N VAL A 270 1.08 4.94 19.38
CA VAL A 270 -0.15 5.18 18.62
C VAL A 270 -1.33 4.41 19.20
N ILE A 271 -1.14 3.16 19.63
CA ILE A 271 -2.17 2.38 20.33
C ILE A 271 -2.55 3.06 21.67
N ALA A 272 -1.58 3.59 22.42
CA ALA A 272 -1.88 4.31 23.65
C ALA A 272 -2.70 5.58 23.38
N LEU A 273 -2.34 6.34 22.35
CA LEU A 273 -3.06 7.54 21.94
C LEU A 273 -4.50 7.20 21.49
N GLN A 274 -4.66 6.12 20.72
CA GLN A 274 -5.98 5.64 20.29
C GLN A 274 -6.86 5.22 21.46
N LYS A 275 -6.29 4.49 22.44
CA LYS A 275 -7.04 4.07 23.64
C LYS A 275 -7.52 5.25 24.47
N GLU A 276 -6.74 6.34 24.53
CA GLU A 276 -7.10 7.57 25.24
C GLU A 276 -8.19 8.35 24.51
N LEU A 277 -8.08 8.48 23.18
CA LEU A 277 -8.93 9.37 22.37
C LEU A 277 -10.10 8.66 21.70
N GLY A 278 -10.00 7.37 21.40
CA GLY A 278 -11.08 6.54 20.88
C GLY A 278 -11.34 6.63 19.37
N PHE A 279 -10.45 7.18 18.56
CA PHE A 279 -10.63 7.27 17.10
C PHE A 279 -10.48 5.90 16.41
N ASN A 280 -11.02 5.78 15.19
CA ASN A 280 -10.86 4.58 14.37
C ASN A 280 -9.44 4.51 13.80
N LEU A 281 -8.58 3.66 14.37
CA LEU A 281 -7.17 3.54 14.02
C LEU A 281 -6.94 2.44 12.97
N VAL A 282 -6.15 2.76 11.97
CA VAL A 282 -5.46 1.81 11.09
C VAL A 282 -3.95 1.98 11.29
N LEU A 283 -3.27 0.92 11.74
CA LEU A 283 -1.82 0.92 11.88
C LEU A 283 -1.19 0.78 10.49
N ALA A 284 -0.48 1.82 10.04
CA ALA A 284 0.01 1.92 8.66
C ALA A 284 1.55 1.88 8.58
N ASP A 285 2.06 1.30 7.47
CA ASP A 285 3.49 1.16 7.14
C ASP A 285 4.32 0.54 8.27
N VAL A 286 3.76 -0.53 8.89
CA VAL A 286 4.40 -1.20 10.03
C VAL A 286 5.55 -2.08 9.53
N GLU A 287 6.77 -1.74 9.94
CA GLU A 287 8.01 -2.48 9.64
C GLU A 287 8.41 -3.43 10.79
N GLN A 288 8.10 -3.10 12.05
CA GLN A 288 8.40 -3.87 13.27
C GLN A 288 7.15 -4.09 14.12
N GLY A 289 6.19 -4.83 13.61
CA GLY A 289 4.94 -5.13 14.31
C GLY A 289 5.00 -6.37 15.21
N TRP A 290 5.95 -7.28 14.99
CA TRP A 290 5.99 -8.56 15.69
C TRP A 290 6.06 -8.47 17.23
N PRO A 291 6.78 -7.50 17.86
CA PRO A 291 6.77 -7.38 19.31
C PRO A 291 5.41 -6.90 19.87
N MET A 292 4.61 -6.29 19.01
CA MET A 292 3.30 -5.71 19.37
C MET A 292 2.11 -6.58 18.92
N ALA A 293 2.35 -7.74 18.31
CA ALA A 293 1.31 -8.59 17.73
C ALA A 293 0.17 -8.91 18.71
N SER A 294 0.47 -9.23 19.97
CA SER A 294 -0.57 -9.48 20.98
C SER A 294 -1.46 -8.26 21.26
N LYS A 295 -0.88 -7.05 21.29
CA LYS A 295 -1.65 -5.81 21.47
C LYS A 295 -2.48 -5.48 20.23
N ILE A 296 -1.96 -5.75 19.03
CA ILE A 296 -2.66 -5.57 17.76
C ILE A 296 -3.87 -6.51 17.69
N THR A 297 -3.68 -7.80 18.02
CA THR A 297 -4.77 -8.78 18.09
C THR A 297 -5.82 -8.41 19.11
N ALA A 298 -5.42 -8.09 20.34
CA ALA A 298 -6.34 -7.73 21.43
C ALA A 298 -7.21 -6.50 21.11
N GLY A 299 -6.63 -5.51 20.41
CA GLY A 299 -7.34 -4.31 19.98
C GLY A 299 -8.06 -4.46 18.63
N ARG A 300 -7.90 -5.60 17.93
CA ARG A 300 -8.42 -5.84 16.58
C ARG A 300 -8.09 -4.71 15.60
N TYR A 301 -6.90 -4.11 15.73
CA TYR A 301 -6.50 -2.99 14.88
C TYR A 301 -6.27 -3.46 13.45
N PRO A 302 -6.91 -2.83 12.44
CA PRO A 302 -6.54 -3.01 11.05
C PRO A 302 -5.06 -2.69 10.84
N LEU A 303 -4.37 -3.52 10.04
CA LEU A 303 -2.92 -3.51 9.91
C LEU A 303 -2.50 -3.41 8.45
N VAL A 304 -1.65 -2.45 8.14
CA VAL A 304 -0.97 -2.33 6.85
C VAL A 304 0.52 -2.54 7.08
N LEU A 305 1.03 -3.65 6.58
CA LEU A 305 2.45 -4.01 6.68
C LEU A 305 3.26 -3.37 5.56
N SER A 306 4.43 -2.89 5.90
CA SER A 306 5.41 -2.39 4.93
C SER A 306 6.00 -3.53 4.12
N MET A 307 6.12 -3.34 2.80
CA MET A 307 6.92 -4.21 1.95
C MET A 307 8.40 -3.82 1.93
N ASN A 308 8.82 -2.83 2.72
CA ASN A 308 10.21 -2.42 2.84
C ASN A 308 10.97 -3.39 3.76
N LEU A 309 11.98 -4.04 3.22
CA LEU A 309 12.84 -4.96 3.96
C LEU A 309 14.27 -4.44 4.03
N PRO A 310 14.99 -4.71 5.13
CA PRO A 310 16.42 -4.44 5.19
C PRO A 310 17.16 -5.19 4.07
N LYS A 311 18.26 -4.60 3.59
CA LYS A 311 19.09 -5.25 2.57
C LYS A 311 19.56 -6.60 3.10
N ALA A 312 19.38 -7.63 2.29
CA ALA A 312 19.91 -8.96 2.59
C ALA A 312 21.45 -8.90 2.75
N ILE A 313 21.98 -9.64 3.70
CA ILE A 313 23.43 -9.81 3.80
C ILE A 313 23.84 -10.70 2.64
N LYS A 314 24.68 -10.19 1.75
CA LYS A 314 25.32 -11.04 0.76
C LYS A 314 26.20 -12.03 1.53
N GLU A 315 25.82 -13.29 1.54
CA GLU A 315 26.74 -14.34 1.94
C GLU A 315 27.83 -14.38 0.87
N GLU A 316 29.07 -14.18 1.29
CA GLU A 316 30.18 -14.50 0.44
C GLU A 316 30.06 -16.02 0.16
N LYS A 317 29.60 -16.36 -1.06
CA LYS A 317 29.67 -17.73 -1.55
C LYS A 317 31.15 -18.12 -1.43
N LYS A 318 31.46 -18.95 -0.46
CA LYS A 318 32.66 -19.76 -0.56
C LYS A 318 32.47 -20.58 -1.83
N GLU A 319 33.18 -20.23 -2.88
CA GLU A 319 33.33 -21.10 -4.03
C GLU A 319 33.98 -22.37 -3.50
N GLU A 320 33.16 -23.37 -3.17
CA GLU A 320 33.63 -24.75 -3.13
C GLU A 320 33.99 -25.08 -4.58
N LYS A 321 35.26 -24.96 -4.88
CA LYS A 321 35.79 -25.47 -6.13
C LYS A 321 35.52 -26.97 -6.12
N ASP A 322 34.74 -27.40 -7.08
CA ASP A 322 34.42 -28.80 -7.34
C ASP A 322 35.74 -29.56 -7.55
N GLU A 323 36.18 -30.28 -6.52
CA GLU A 323 37.47 -31.02 -6.51
C GLU A 323 37.51 -32.17 -7.52
N SER A 324 36.34 -32.46 -8.18
CA SER A 324 36.22 -33.57 -9.14
C SER A 324 36.86 -33.33 -10.51
N LYS A 325 37.36 -32.12 -10.79
CA LYS A 325 37.95 -31.74 -12.11
C LYS A 325 39.43 -31.32 -12.03
N MET A 326 40.10 -31.53 -10.89
CA MET A 326 41.50 -31.14 -10.74
C MET A 326 42.45 -32.34 -11.03
N THR A 327 43.53 -32.07 -11.75
CA THR A 327 44.62 -33.03 -11.97
C THR A 327 45.39 -33.29 -10.66
N GLU A 328 46.11 -34.44 -10.56
CA GLU A 328 46.85 -34.81 -9.34
C GLU A 328 47.85 -33.73 -8.91
N GLU A 329 48.54 -33.09 -9.86
CA GLU A 329 49.48 -31.99 -9.57
C GLU A 329 48.79 -30.74 -9.00
N GLU A 330 47.53 -30.44 -9.44
CA GLU A 330 46.74 -29.33 -8.91
C GLU A 330 46.20 -29.63 -7.50
N LYS A 331 45.88 -30.91 -7.22
CA LYS A 331 45.50 -31.39 -5.88
C LYS A 331 46.63 -31.26 -4.89
N GLU A 332 47.88 -31.65 -5.27
CA GLU A 332 49.06 -31.54 -4.42
C GLU A 332 49.42 -30.07 -4.12
N LYS A 333 49.32 -29.17 -5.13
CA LYS A 333 49.49 -27.72 -4.95
C LYS A 333 48.40 -27.12 -4.08
N ALA A 334 47.15 -27.60 -4.19
CA ALA A 334 46.02 -27.13 -3.38
C ALA A 334 46.17 -27.57 -1.91
N VAL A 335 46.61 -28.81 -1.63
CA VAL A 335 46.87 -29.31 -0.28
C VAL A 335 48.00 -28.53 0.39
N ASN A 336 49.11 -28.30 -0.33
CA ASN A 336 50.22 -27.49 0.18
C ASN A 336 49.84 -26.03 0.41
N THR A 337 48.93 -25.49 -0.40
CA THR A 337 48.44 -24.12 -0.23
C THR A 337 47.44 -24.02 0.93
N LYS A 338 46.58 -25.04 1.14
CA LYS A 338 45.68 -25.12 2.32
C LYS A 338 46.51 -25.25 3.62
N ALA A 339 47.52 -26.14 3.66
CA ALA A 339 48.38 -26.31 4.82
C ALA A 339 49.22 -25.05 5.14
N LYS A 340 49.72 -24.32 4.11
CA LYS A 340 50.40 -23.03 4.30
C LYS A 340 49.42 -21.94 4.76
N LYS A 341 48.19 -21.90 4.25
CA LYS A 341 47.14 -20.96 4.70
C LYS A 341 46.71 -21.26 6.13
N GLU A 342 46.53 -22.52 6.53
CA GLU A 342 46.21 -22.90 7.91
C GLU A 342 47.34 -22.58 8.89
N LYS A 343 48.61 -22.88 8.53
CA LYS A 343 49.74 -22.47 9.35
C LYS A 343 49.89 -20.96 9.48
N LYS A 344 49.60 -20.21 8.39
CA LYS A 344 49.60 -18.75 8.41
C LYS A 344 48.46 -18.19 9.26
N LYS A 345 47.27 -18.81 9.16
CA LYS A 345 46.09 -18.46 9.94
C LYS A 345 46.29 -18.72 11.44
N LYS A 346 46.86 -19.89 11.82
CA LYS A 346 47.22 -20.21 13.22
C LYS A 346 48.28 -19.26 13.77
N LYS A 347 49.24 -18.83 12.94
CA LYS A 347 50.30 -17.90 13.32
C LYS A 347 49.80 -16.45 13.44
N GLU A 348 48.81 -16.05 12.62
CA GLU A 348 48.11 -14.76 12.74
C GLU A 348 47.15 -14.74 13.96
N GLU A 349 46.42 -15.82 14.21
CA GLU A 349 45.58 -15.97 15.40
C GLU A 349 46.35 -15.91 16.72
N ALA A 350 47.57 -16.43 16.75
CA ALA A 350 48.46 -16.35 17.91
C ALA A 350 49.07 -14.96 18.12
N LYS A 351 49.11 -14.10 17.11
CA LYS A 351 49.68 -12.75 17.17
C LYS A 351 48.64 -11.66 17.42
N LEU A 352 47.31 -11.96 17.34
CA LEU A 352 46.27 -11.01 17.62
C LEU A 352 46.32 -10.62 19.11
N SER A 353 46.36 -9.32 19.40
CA SER A 353 46.23 -8.79 20.75
C SER A 353 44.87 -9.16 21.36
N LEU A 354 44.76 -9.17 22.69
CA LEU A 354 43.46 -9.40 23.37
C LEU A 354 42.37 -8.44 22.91
N LEU A 355 42.74 -7.20 22.55
CA LEU A 355 41.86 -6.18 22.00
C LEU A 355 41.34 -6.53 20.59
N GLU A 356 42.22 -7.05 19.72
CA GLU A 356 41.83 -7.48 18.37
C GLU A 356 40.94 -8.71 18.41
N LYS A 357 41.18 -9.64 19.35
CA LYS A 357 40.28 -10.80 19.57
C LYS A 357 38.93 -10.40 20.13
N ALA A 358 38.88 -9.41 21.01
CA ALA A 358 37.65 -8.86 21.53
C ALA A 358 36.83 -8.13 20.41
N ASN A 359 37.49 -7.32 19.58
CA ASN A 359 36.88 -6.63 18.44
C ASN A 359 36.31 -7.61 17.40
N THR A 360 37.06 -8.70 17.06
CA THR A 360 36.56 -9.73 16.13
C THR A 360 35.34 -10.47 16.69
N LYS A 361 35.32 -10.77 17.99
CA LYS A 361 34.18 -11.40 18.67
C LYS A 361 32.95 -10.49 18.68
N GLU A 362 33.16 -9.20 18.92
CA GLU A 362 32.07 -8.20 18.88
C GLU A 362 31.53 -8.02 17.46
N GLU A 363 32.39 -7.97 16.46
CA GLU A 363 31.96 -7.89 15.05
C GLU A 363 31.17 -9.13 14.64
N MET A 364 31.55 -10.34 15.03
CA MET A 364 30.78 -11.54 14.78
C MET A 364 29.42 -11.49 15.46
N ALA A 365 29.37 -11.13 16.74
CA ALA A 365 28.12 -10.97 17.48
C ALA A 365 27.21 -9.89 16.86
N ARG A 366 27.78 -8.81 16.33
CA ARG A 366 27.05 -7.78 15.59
C ARG A 366 26.49 -8.31 14.27
N LYS A 367 27.27 -9.10 13.51
CA LYS A 367 26.81 -9.74 12.28
C LYS A 367 25.66 -10.72 12.55
N GLU A 368 25.75 -11.52 13.60
CA GLU A 368 24.69 -12.46 14.00
C GLU A 368 23.40 -11.72 14.44
N ARG A 369 23.52 -10.69 15.27
CA ARG A 369 22.36 -9.83 15.64
C ARG A 369 21.70 -9.22 14.42
N LYS A 370 22.51 -8.76 13.44
CA LYS A 370 21.99 -8.21 12.19
C LYS A 370 21.27 -9.27 11.34
N LYS A 371 21.84 -10.49 11.25
CA LYS A 371 21.20 -11.62 10.56
C LYS A 371 19.86 -11.97 11.20
N LYS A 372 19.82 -12.08 12.53
CA LYS A 372 18.59 -12.33 13.28
C LYS A 372 17.54 -11.25 13.04
N SER A 373 17.94 -10.00 13.14
CA SER A 373 17.05 -8.86 12.90
C SER A 373 16.43 -8.91 11.49
N ILE A 374 17.23 -9.20 10.43
CA ILE A 374 16.70 -9.32 9.06
C ILE A 374 15.67 -10.45 8.97
N LYS A 375 15.92 -11.61 9.58
CA LYS A 375 14.95 -12.72 9.62
C LYS A 375 13.65 -12.33 10.33
N ASP A 376 13.73 -11.52 11.40
CA ASP A 376 12.55 -11.03 12.11
C ASP A 376 11.70 -10.12 11.21
N TYR A 377 12.32 -9.25 10.39
CA TYR A 377 11.62 -8.42 9.40
C TYR A 377 10.97 -9.26 8.31
N GLU A 378 11.71 -10.23 7.73
CA GLU A 378 11.21 -11.12 6.68
C GLU A 378 10.08 -12.01 7.19
N GLY A 379 10.19 -12.54 8.40
CA GLY A 379 9.19 -13.43 9.03
C GLY A 379 7.97 -12.73 9.62
N GLN A 380 7.93 -11.39 9.65
CA GLN A 380 6.84 -10.64 10.29
C GLN A 380 5.48 -11.01 9.71
N ALA A 381 5.33 -10.99 8.38
CA ALA A 381 4.07 -11.26 7.72
C ALA A 381 3.57 -12.70 7.99
N ALA A 382 4.48 -13.67 7.93
CA ALA A 382 4.18 -15.07 8.27
C ALA A 382 3.75 -15.24 9.74
N MET A 383 4.34 -14.47 10.66
CA MET A 383 3.97 -14.51 12.06
C MET A 383 2.59 -13.88 12.29
N MET A 384 2.24 -12.78 11.59
CA MET A 384 0.92 -12.18 11.65
C MET A 384 -0.15 -13.14 11.11
N GLU A 385 0.13 -13.82 9.97
CA GLU A 385 -0.73 -14.85 9.42
C GLU A 385 -0.99 -15.98 10.43
N LYS A 386 0.05 -16.56 11.04
CA LYS A 386 -0.05 -17.62 12.06
C LYS A 386 -0.89 -17.21 13.28
N LYS A 387 -0.94 -15.93 13.60
CA LYS A 387 -1.78 -15.37 14.68
C LYS A 387 -3.21 -15.02 14.21
N GLY A 388 -3.56 -15.29 12.96
CA GLY A 388 -4.87 -14.95 12.38
C GLY A 388 -5.10 -13.46 12.22
N ILE A 389 -4.05 -12.63 12.22
CA ILE A 389 -4.15 -11.19 12.00
C ILE A 389 -4.24 -10.95 10.50
N LYS A 390 -5.38 -10.43 10.04
CA LYS A 390 -5.52 -9.96 8.65
C LYS A 390 -4.74 -8.66 8.47
N PHE A 391 -4.02 -8.56 7.38
CA PHE A 391 -3.26 -7.37 7.02
C PHE A 391 -3.35 -7.09 5.53
N ALA A 392 -3.12 -5.85 5.14
CA ALA A 392 -2.84 -5.43 3.77
C ALA A 392 -1.37 -5.04 3.63
N PHE A 393 -0.88 -4.89 2.40
CA PHE A 393 0.47 -4.41 2.14
C PHE A 393 0.48 -2.96 1.66
N THR A 394 1.61 -2.27 1.91
CA THR A 394 1.89 -0.96 1.35
C THR A 394 3.28 -0.89 0.71
N GLY A 395 3.33 -0.19 -0.43
CA GLY A 395 4.57 0.14 -1.13
C GLY A 395 5.14 1.53 -0.79
N ILE A 396 4.52 2.30 0.10
CA ILE A 396 4.88 3.72 0.38
C ILE A 396 6.37 3.93 0.69
N SER A 397 6.99 2.98 1.38
CA SER A 397 8.43 3.00 1.75
C SER A 397 9.29 2.12 0.84
N THR A 398 8.73 1.52 -0.22
CA THR A 398 9.39 0.52 -1.07
C THR A 398 9.44 1.01 -2.52
N LYS A 399 10.58 0.80 -3.19
CA LYS A 399 10.65 1.07 -4.63
C LYS A 399 9.81 0.04 -5.39
N PRO A 400 8.98 0.44 -6.37
CA PRO A 400 8.12 -0.49 -7.11
C PRO A 400 8.86 -1.73 -7.63
N GLY A 401 10.07 -1.59 -8.19
CA GLY A 401 10.87 -2.70 -8.70
C GLY A 401 11.43 -3.66 -7.63
N GLU A 402 11.34 -3.34 -6.34
CA GLU A 402 11.78 -4.19 -5.22
C GLU A 402 10.62 -4.95 -4.58
N ILE A 403 9.35 -4.56 -4.86
CA ILE A 403 8.15 -5.11 -4.24
C ILE A 403 8.12 -6.65 -4.36
N ARG A 404 8.19 -7.16 -5.58
CA ARG A 404 8.11 -8.60 -5.85
C ARG A 404 9.24 -9.39 -5.20
N LYS A 405 10.46 -8.86 -5.23
CA LYS A 405 11.63 -9.45 -4.57
C LYS A 405 11.43 -9.52 -3.05
N ASN A 406 10.90 -8.46 -2.45
CA ASN A 406 10.67 -8.42 -1.01
C ASN A 406 9.51 -9.36 -0.60
N LEU A 407 8.45 -9.44 -1.39
CA LEU A 407 7.38 -10.44 -1.20
C LEU A 407 7.93 -11.87 -1.24
N LYS A 408 8.80 -12.19 -2.20
CA LYS A 408 9.46 -13.50 -2.27
C LYS A 408 10.24 -13.80 -1.00
N ARG A 409 11.03 -12.85 -0.48
CA ARG A 409 11.77 -13.00 0.79
C ARG A 409 10.84 -13.26 1.99
N MET A 410 9.67 -12.60 2.04
CA MET A 410 8.66 -12.86 3.07
C MET A 410 8.06 -14.26 2.95
N MET A 411 7.84 -14.74 1.71
CA MET A 411 7.36 -16.10 1.46
C MET A 411 8.42 -17.15 1.81
N ASP A 412 9.68 -16.93 1.46
CA ASP A 412 10.79 -17.78 1.85
C ASP A 412 10.97 -17.83 3.39
N ALA A 413 10.50 -16.80 4.11
CA ALA A 413 10.43 -16.76 5.57
C ALA A 413 9.12 -17.34 6.16
N GLY A 414 8.25 -17.93 5.33
CA GLY A 414 7.08 -18.71 5.74
C GLY A 414 5.71 -18.06 5.56
N LEU A 415 5.62 -16.93 4.85
CA LEU A 415 4.32 -16.36 4.44
C LEU A 415 3.71 -17.22 3.34
N SER A 416 2.45 -17.63 3.48
CA SER A 416 1.76 -18.40 2.44
C SER A 416 1.43 -17.54 1.21
N GLU A 417 1.38 -18.18 0.04
CA GLU A 417 0.97 -17.53 -1.21
C GLU A 417 -0.45 -16.94 -1.09
N SER A 418 -1.36 -17.71 -0.49
CA SER A 418 -2.74 -17.27 -0.28
C SER A 418 -2.82 -16.01 0.59
N ALA A 419 -2.06 -15.93 1.68
CA ALA A 419 -2.04 -14.77 2.56
C ALA A 419 -1.37 -13.55 1.88
N ALA A 420 -0.29 -13.79 1.12
CA ALA A 420 0.36 -12.74 0.34
C ALA A 420 -0.60 -12.15 -0.71
N LEU A 421 -1.30 -13.00 -1.45
CA LEU A 421 -2.30 -12.56 -2.43
C LEU A 421 -3.49 -11.87 -1.76
N ALA A 422 -3.98 -12.40 -0.62
CA ALA A 422 -5.05 -11.76 0.13
C ALA A 422 -4.67 -10.36 0.60
N ALA A 423 -3.44 -10.17 1.06
CA ALA A 423 -2.94 -8.87 1.50
C ALA A 423 -2.81 -7.84 0.36
N LEU A 424 -2.60 -8.31 -0.88
CA LEU A 424 -2.54 -7.48 -2.09
C LEU A 424 -3.93 -7.24 -2.71
N THR A 425 -4.96 -8.01 -2.36
CA THR A 425 -6.27 -7.99 -3.04
C THR A 425 -7.43 -7.88 -2.04
N THR A 426 -7.93 -8.99 -1.51
CA THR A 426 -9.16 -9.04 -0.70
C THR A 426 -9.05 -8.30 0.62
N ASN A 427 -7.95 -8.49 1.38
CA ASN A 427 -7.78 -7.79 2.66
C ASN A 427 -7.60 -6.28 2.46
N ALA A 428 -6.86 -5.87 1.42
CA ALA A 428 -6.70 -4.45 1.08
C ALA A 428 -8.03 -3.82 0.67
N ALA A 429 -8.84 -4.52 -0.15
CA ALA A 429 -10.17 -4.07 -0.55
C ALA A 429 -11.12 -3.93 0.65
N ASP A 430 -11.13 -4.91 1.57
CA ASP A 430 -11.94 -4.87 2.79
C ASP A 430 -11.54 -3.70 3.69
N GLN A 431 -10.24 -3.52 3.90
CA GLN A 431 -9.71 -2.46 4.77
C GLN A 431 -9.99 -1.06 4.25
N LEU A 432 -10.00 -0.88 2.92
CA LEU A 432 -10.34 0.37 2.26
C LEU A 432 -11.86 0.57 2.08
N GLY A 433 -12.67 -0.44 2.37
CA GLY A 433 -14.12 -0.42 2.21
C GLY A 433 -14.58 -0.46 0.74
N ILE A 434 -13.77 -1.06 -0.15
CA ILE A 434 -14.04 -1.15 -1.59
C ILE A 434 -14.25 -2.60 -2.07
N SER A 435 -14.44 -3.56 -1.18
CA SER A 435 -14.59 -4.98 -1.51
C SER A 435 -15.80 -5.28 -2.40
N LYS A 436 -16.81 -4.39 -2.43
CA LYS A 436 -17.95 -4.50 -3.35
C LYS A 436 -17.56 -4.28 -4.82
N ILE A 437 -16.48 -3.54 -5.08
CA ILE A 437 -16.07 -3.13 -6.43
C ILE A 437 -14.71 -3.65 -6.86
N ALA A 438 -13.88 -4.17 -5.93
CA ALA A 438 -12.51 -4.61 -6.24
C ALA A 438 -12.07 -5.78 -5.33
N GLY A 439 -10.88 -6.33 -5.57
CA GLY A 439 -10.22 -7.33 -4.73
C GLY A 439 -10.50 -8.78 -5.10
N THR A 440 -11.46 -9.07 -5.99
CA THR A 440 -11.75 -10.41 -6.54
C THR A 440 -12.15 -10.30 -8.00
N ILE A 441 -12.10 -11.43 -8.74
CA ILE A 441 -12.58 -11.51 -10.12
C ILE A 441 -14.00 -12.06 -10.09
N GLU A 442 -14.97 -11.14 -10.04
CA GLU A 442 -16.41 -11.46 -9.95
C GLU A 442 -17.20 -10.49 -10.82
N LYS A 443 -18.35 -10.94 -11.31
CA LYS A 443 -19.28 -10.12 -12.10
C LYS A 443 -19.63 -8.81 -11.37
N GLY A 444 -19.60 -7.70 -12.11
CA GLY A 444 -19.95 -6.37 -11.63
C GLY A 444 -18.83 -5.62 -10.92
N LYS A 445 -17.66 -6.23 -10.74
CA LYS A 445 -16.47 -5.57 -10.20
C LYS A 445 -15.67 -4.88 -11.30
N LEU A 446 -14.81 -3.93 -10.90
CA LEU A 446 -13.92 -3.22 -11.80
C LEU A 446 -13.02 -4.20 -12.56
N ALA A 447 -12.87 -3.98 -13.84
CA ALA A 447 -11.98 -4.76 -14.69
C ALA A 447 -10.50 -4.37 -14.44
N ASN A 448 -10.06 -4.56 -13.19
CA ASN A 448 -8.68 -4.40 -12.76
C ASN A 448 -8.08 -5.80 -12.63
N LEU A 449 -7.21 -6.17 -13.57
CA LEU A 449 -6.65 -7.52 -13.68
C LEU A 449 -5.14 -7.46 -13.91
N VAL A 450 -4.45 -8.46 -13.38
CA VAL A 450 -3.02 -8.73 -13.64
C VAL A 450 -2.90 -10.08 -14.31
N ILE A 451 -2.25 -10.13 -15.46
CA ILE A 451 -2.08 -11.35 -16.25
C ILE A 451 -0.59 -11.67 -16.31
N THR A 452 -0.24 -12.90 -15.92
CA THR A 452 1.13 -13.38 -15.88
C THR A 452 1.28 -14.68 -16.65
N ASP A 453 2.45 -14.91 -17.24
CA ASP A 453 2.75 -16.12 -18.01
C ASP A 453 2.94 -17.37 -17.12
N LYS A 454 3.15 -17.19 -15.84
CA LYS A 454 3.31 -18.22 -14.81
C LYS A 454 2.66 -17.77 -13.53
N PRO A 455 2.47 -18.63 -12.52
CA PRO A 455 2.03 -18.19 -11.20
C PRO A 455 2.82 -16.97 -10.72
N TYR A 456 2.14 -15.93 -10.23
CA TYR A 456 2.73 -14.62 -9.97
C TYR A 456 3.98 -14.67 -9.08
N PHE A 457 4.01 -15.56 -8.10
CA PHE A 457 5.11 -15.66 -7.15
C PHE A 457 6.27 -16.56 -7.60
N GLU A 458 6.16 -17.20 -8.74
CA GLU A 458 7.26 -17.97 -9.32
C GLU A 458 8.41 -17.04 -9.77
N GLU A 459 9.67 -17.53 -9.66
CA GLU A 459 10.87 -16.72 -9.87
C GLU A 459 10.96 -16.09 -11.26
N LYS A 460 10.54 -16.83 -12.29
CA LYS A 460 10.62 -16.40 -13.71
C LYS A 460 9.28 -15.94 -14.28
N SER A 461 8.26 -15.72 -13.44
CA SER A 461 6.97 -15.21 -13.89
C SER A 461 7.10 -13.77 -14.37
N ALA A 462 6.47 -13.40 -15.47
CA ALA A 462 6.43 -12.05 -16.00
C ALA A 462 4.98 -11.58 -16.16
N ILE A 463 4.72 -10.33 -15.77
CA ILE A 463 3.43 -9.68 -16.05
C ILE A 463 3.39 -9.42 -17.56
N ARG A 464 2.33 -9.86 -18.23
CA ARG A 464 2.09 -9.67 -19.65
C ARG A 464 1.11 -8.56 -19.94
N TYR A 465 0.02 -8.52 -19.16
CA TYR A 465 -1.01 -7.49 -19.29
C TYR A 465 -1.42 -7.00 -17.91
N VAL A 466 -1.74 -5.73 -17.84
CA VAL A 466 -2.40 -5.11 -16.69
C VAL A 466 -3.62 -4.37 -17.21
N PHE A 467 -4.80 -4.79 -16.77
CA PHE A 467 -6.04 -4.07 -17.03
C PHE A 467 -6.34 -3.15 -15.87
N VAL A 468 -6.65 -1.91 -16.14
CA VAL A 468 -7.11 -0.93 -15.16
C VAL A 468 -8.35 -0.25 -15.73
N ASP A 469 -9.47 -0.36 -15.03
CA ASP A 469 -10.78 0.11 -15.46
C ASP A 469 -11.17 -0.37 -16.87
N GLY A 470 -10.75 -1.61 -17.23
CA GLY A 470 -10.98 -2.20 -18.54
C GLY A 470 -10.00 -1.74 -19.64
N GLN A 471 -9.12 -0.80 -19.38
CA GLN A 471 -8.06 -0.40 -20.31
C GLN A 471 -6.88 -1.38 -20.24
N MET A 472 -6.50 -1.94 -21.39
CA MET A 472 -5.40 -2.89 -21.47
C MET A 472 -4.04 -2.18 -21.57
N ASN A 473 -3.14 -2.55 -20.68
CA ASN A 473 -1.73 -2.15 -20.73
C ASN A 473 -0.87 -3.39 -20.98
N GLU A 474 -0.30 -3.50 -22.18
CA GLU A 474 0.61 -4.59 -22.53
C GLU A 474 2.02 -4.30 -22.05
N MET A 475 2.63 -5.26 -21.36
CA MET A 475 4.01 -5.16 -20.92
C MET A 475 4.97 -5.70 -21.97
N LYS A 476 5.85 -4.84 -22.48
CA LYS A 476 6.89 -5.24 -23.46
C LYS A 476 7.75 -6.37 -22.87
N LYS A 477 7.96 -7.45 -23.63
CA LYS A 477 8.98 -8.45 -23.29
C LYS A 477 10.31 -7.72 -23.14
N LYS A 478 11.00 -7.90 -22.02
CA LYS A 478 12.41 -7.54 -21.95
C LYS A 478 13.12 -8.47 -22.90
N ASP A 479 13.59 -7.94 -24.03
CA ASP A 479 14.49 -8.67 -24.90
C ASP A 479 15.62 -9.22 -24.02
N GLU A 480 15.81 -10.53 -24.05
CA GLU A 480 17.02 -11.15 -23.49
C GLU A 480 18.17 -10.44 -24.18
N LYS A 481 19.04 -9.79 -23.41
CA LYS A 481 20.27 -9.21 -23.93
C LYS A 481 20.94 -10.32 -24.74
N LYS A 482 20.96 -10.20 -26.07
CA LYS A 482 21.83 -10.99 -26.92
C LYS A 482 23.21 -10.84 -26.34
N GLY A 483 23.76 -11.95 -25.85
CA GLY A 483 25.11 -12.02 -25.36
C GLY A 483 26.07 -11.50 -26.40
N ASP A 484 27.06 -10.76 -25.97
CA ASP A 484 28.24 -10.37 -26.74
C ASP A 484 28.84 -11.60 -27.46
N ILE A 485 28.45 -11.80 -28.71
CA ILE A 485 29.19 -12.63 -29.66
C ILE A 485 29.34 -11.74 -30.89
N GLU A 486 30.47 -11.06 -30.96
CA GLU A 486 31.22 -10.66 -32.13
C GLU A 486 32.20 -9.52 -31.79
N LYS A 487 33.26 -9.91 -31.12
CA LYS A 487 34.55 -9.25 -31.27
C LYS A 487 35.55 -10.33 -31.64
N GLY A 488 35.72 -10.50 -32.96
CA GLY A 488 36.76 -11.39 -33.42
C GLY A 488 36.52 -11.89 -34.85
N ALA A 489 36.60 -11.01 -35.84
CA ALA A 489 37.04 -11.34 -37.21
C ALA A 489 36.81 -10.15 -38.13
N GLY A 490 37.87 -9.51 -38.60
CA GLY A 490 37.72 -8.49 -39.62
C GLY A 490 38.80 -7.42 -39.67
N ALA A 491 40.03 -7.78 -39.34
CA ALA A 491 41.18 -7.03 -39.81
C ALA A 491 41.82 -7.81 -40.96
N ALA A 492 41.50 -7.46 -42.18
CA ALA A 492 42.33 -7.58 -43.39
C ALA A 492 41.47 -7.32 -44.62
N LEU A 493 41.70 -6.21 -45.25
CA LEU A 493 41.87 -6.00 -46.70
C LEU A 493 41.50 -4.56 -47.02
N ALA A 494 42.46 -3.67 -46.81
CA ALA A 494 42.62 -2.45 -47.60
C ALA A 494 43.30 -2.86 -48.91
N GLY A 495 42.76 -2.43 -50.02
CA GLY A 495 43.34 -2.63 -51.34
C GLY A 495 42.49 -1.89 -52.37
N GLU A 496 42.96 -0.71 -52.70
CA GLU A 496 42.97 -0.06 -54.03
C GLU A 496 41.78 -0.32 -54.99
N TRP A 497 41.02 0.68 -55.30
CA TRP A 497 41.01 1.43 -56.61
C TRP A 497 40.14 2.66 -56.42
#